data_b21d8beaa9abbb905cb75ed69c023e5a
#
_entry.id   b21d8beaa9abbb905cb75ed69c023e5a
#
_cell.length_a   1.000
_cell.length_b   1.000
_cell.length_c   1.000
_cell.angle_alpha   90.00
_cell.angle_beta   90.00
_cell.angle_gamma   90.00
#
_symmetry.space_group_name_H-M   'P 1'
#
loop_
_entity.id
_entity.type
_entity.pdbx_description
1 polymer ?
#
loop_
_entity_poly.entity_id
_entity_poly.type
_entity_poly.pdbx_seq_one_letter_code
_entity_poly.pdbx_strand_id
1 'polypeptide(L)'
;MFSSKAIAIRDAQVQEYIEHVGLETASIVSPSHFVDKHREWLINKNFYVQGLDKFEHGYITAGCTEAFHEVYKERCFVLPGEYTYHRDAGVAVECPLEFIPSRSRLIISFPFAASGNIHSNWDNILATCKERNILIFIDACLAGVSIGKLDLNHECITHVAFSFSKAFYTGFFRCGVVYTNETTSPASVTNKHLYLNHPSIRLHLNLMQNFHSDYIV
;
A
#
# COMPACT_ATOMS: atom_id res chain seq x y z
N MET A 1 -18.78 -15.14 -12.72
CA MET A 1 -17.97 -13.92 -12.54
C MET A 1 -17.77 -13.76 -11.04
N PHE A 2 -16.65 -14.29 -10.51
CA PHE A 2 -16.35 -14.22 -9.08
C PHE A 2 -15.79 -12.82 -8.81
N SER A 3 -16.58 -11.97 -8.14
CA SER A 3 -16.06 -10.75 -7.53
C SER A 3 -15.19 -11.18 -6.34
N SER A 4 -13.89 -11.28 -6.55
CA SER A 4 -12.93 -11.50 -5.47
C SER A 4 -12.80 -10.23 -4.64
N LYS A 5 -13.80 -9.93 -3.83
CA LYS A 5 -13.63 -8.93 -2.77
C LYS A 5 -12.72 -9.55 -1.73
N ALA A 6 -11.47 -9.14 -1.70
CA ALA A 6 -10.59 -9.48 -0.59
C ALA A 6 -11.27 -8.99 0.71
N ILE A 7 -11.66 -9.93 1.57
CA ILE A 7 -12.33 -9.64 2.84
C ILE A 7 -11.22 -9.52 3.89
N ALA A 8 -11.23 -8.44 4.66
CA ALA A 8 -10.35 -8.29 5.80
C ALA A 8 -10.66 -9.40 6.83
N ILE A 9 -9.62 -10.01 7.37
CA ILE A 9 -9.75 -11.01 8.43
C ILE A 9 -10.09 -10.29 9.73
N ARG A 10 -11.15 -10.72 10.42
CA ARG A 10 -11.54 -10.20 11.72
C ARG A 10 -10.97 -11.12 12.80
N ASP A 11 -9.94 -10.68 13.48
CA ASP A 11 -9.38 -11.35 14.63
C ASP A 11 -10.00 -10.83 15.94
N ALA A 12 -10.41 -11.74 16.83
CA ALA A 12 -11.12 -11.37 18.05
C ALA A 12 -10.25 -10.59 19.04
N GLN A 13 -8.97 -10.92 19.19
CA GLN A 13 -8.05 -10.23 20.09
C GLN A 13 -7.74 -8.82 19.62
N VAL A 14 -7.54 -8.66 18.30
CA VAL A 14 -7.35 -7.33 17.69
C VAL A 14 -8.60 -6.48 17.88
N GLN A 15 -9.80 -7.03 17.71
CA GLN A 15 -11.05 -6.28 17.91
C GLN A 15 -11.24 -5.88 19.36
N GLU A 16 -11.03 -6.78 20.30
CA GLU A 16 -11.09 -6.48 21.73
C GLU A 16 -10.09 -5.37 22.10
N TYR A 17 -8.87 -5.43 21.58
CA TYR A 17 -7.87 -4.38 21.80
C TYR A 17 -8.32 -3.03 21.26
N ILE A 18 -8.89 -2.96 20.04
CA ILE A 18 -9.42 -1.73 19.45
C ILE A 18 -10.54 -1.13 20.31
N GLU A 19 -11.43 -1.95 20.83
CA GLU A 19 -12.54 -1.51 21.69
C GLU A 19 -12.07 -0.91 23.01
N HIS A 20 -10.94 -1.40 23.57
CA HIS A 20 -10.39 -0.95 24.86
C HIS A 20 -9.35 0.16 24.79
N VAL A 21 -8.70 0.34 23.63
CA VAL A 21 -7.61 1.34 23.43
C VAL A 21 -8.16 2.75 23.47
N GLY A 22 -9.16 3.18 23.82
CA GLY A 22 -9.63 4.57 23.87
C GLY A 22 -8.88 5.51 22.93
N LEU A 23 -9.54 6.17 22.02
CA LEU A 23 -8.94 7.15 21.11
C LEU A 23 -8.56 8.41 21.91
N GLU A 24 -7.39 8.42 22.52
CA GLU A 24 -6.84 9.64 23.11
C GLU A 24 -6.66 10.70 22.03
N THR A 25 -7.48 11.72 22.05
CA THR A 25 -7.58 12.74 21.00
C THR A 25 -6.49 13.81 21.08
N ALA A 26 -5.71 13.86 22.17
CA ALA A 26 -4.95 15.05 22.53
C ALA A 26 -3.51 15.12 22.02
N SER A 27 -2.92 14.06 21.46
CA SER A 27 -1.52 14.11 21.06
C SER A 27 -1.30 13.88 19.57
N ILE A 28 -0.56 14.79 18.97
CA ILE A 28 -0.10 14.71 17.58
C ILE A 28 1.03 13.67 17.51
N VAL A 29 0.88 12.67 16.64
CA VAL A 29 1.96 11.75 16.31
C VAL A 29 2.79 12.36 15.20
N SER A 30 4.12 12.39 15.37
CA SER A 30 5.03 12.81 14.31
C SER A 30 4.92 11.87 13.11
N PRO A 31 4.71 12.40 11.89
CA PRO A 31 4.68 11.56 10.68
C PRO A 31 5.94 10.72 10.48
N SER A 32 7.13 11.30 10.71
CA SER A 32 8.40 10.57 10.61
C SER A 32 8.46 9.42 11.60
N HIS A 33 8.11 9.65 12.86
CA HIS A 33 8.08 8.59 13.87
C HIS A 33 7.14 7.44 13.48
N PHE A 34 5.94 7.76 12.96
CA PHE A 34 5.01 6.74 12.50
C PHE A 34 5.59 5.92 11.33
N VAL A 35 6.18 6.60 10.35
CA VAL A 35 6.79 5.95 9.17
C VAL A 35 7.95 5.05 9.57
N ASP A 36 8.80 5.48 10.51
CA ASP A 36 9.91 4.67 11.02
C ASP A 36 9.38 3.40 11.70
N LYS A 37 8.36 3.53 12.55
CA LYS A 37 7.70 2.39 13.19
C LYS A 37 7.01 1.46 12.18
N HIS A 38 6.45 1.99 11.11
CA HIS A 38 5.89 1.17 10.05
C HIS A 38 6.97 0.42 9.26
N ARG A 39 8.13 1.01 9.00
CA ARG A 39 9.28 0.31 8.39
C ARG A 39 9.74 -0.85 9.27
N GLU A 40 9.91 -0.62 10.57
CA GLU A 40 10.25 -1.65 11.54
C GLU A 40 9.20 -2.77 11.57
N TRP A 41 7.92 -2.41 11.57
CA TRP A 41 6.80 -3.35 11.61
C TRP A 41 6.68 -4.24 10.37
N LEU A 42 7.05 -3.74 9.18
CA LEU A 42 7.02 -4.52 7.94
C LEU A 42 8.07 -5.64 7.89
N ILE A 43 9.07 -5.63 8.78
CA ILE A 43 10.06 -6.70 8.87
C ILE A 43 9.42 -7.88 9.59
N ASN A 44 8.94 -8.86 8.84
CA ASN A 44 8.33 -10.07 9.36
C ASN A 44 8.85 -11.34 8.66
N LYS A 45 8.39 -12.50 9.12
CA LYS A 45 8.84 -13.80 8.61
C LYS A 45 8.02 -14.34 7.45
N ASN A 46 6.74 -13.97 7.38
CA ASN A 46 5.78 -14.53 6.41
C ASN A 46 5.64 -13.66 5.15
N PHE A 47 5.60 -12.34 5.31
CA PHE A 47 5.60 -11.39 4.20
C PHE A 47 6.81 -10.49 4.32
N TYR A 48 7.87 -10.83 3.62
CA TYR A 48 9.12 -10.09 3.65
C TYR A 48 9.17 -9.03 2.56
N VAL A 49 9.44 -7.80 2.95
CA VAL A 49 9.63 -6.66 2.01
C VAL A 49 11.11 -6.35 1.90
N GLN A 50 11.65 -6.47 0.69
CA GLN A 50 13.04 -6.15 0.38
C GLN A 50 13.12 -4.87 -0.46
N GLY A 51 14.14 -4.05 -0.24
CA GLY A 51 14.38 -2.83 -1.02
C GLY A 51 13.48 -1.65 -0.64
N LEU A 52 12.86 -1.67 0.54
CA LEU A 52 12.08 -0.53 1.03
C LEU A 52 12.98 0.67 1.36
N ASP A 53 14.24 0.42 1.66
CA ASP A 53 15.28 1.41 1.95
C ASP A 53 15.70 2.26 0.75
N LYS A 54 15.38 1.84 -0.49
CA LYS A 54 15.61 2.66 -1.68
C LYS A 54 14.72 3.92 -1.73
N PHE A 55 13.61 3.92 -0.99
CA PHE A 55 12.71 5.06 -0.92
C PHE A 55 13.11 6.01 0.20
N GLU A 56 13.47 7.23 -0.15
CA GLU A 56 13.90 8.26 0.81
C GLU A 56 12.74 8.74 1.68
N HIS A 57 11.52 8.74 1.13
CA HIS A 57 10.35 9.30 1.80
C HIS A 57 9.28 8.25 2.05
N GLY A 58 8.61 8.40 3.19
CA GLY A 58 7.36 7.75 3.51
C GLY A 58 6.33 8.78 3.94
N TYR A 59 5.12 8.69 3.43
CA TYR A 59 4.03 9.60 3.77
C TYR A 59 2.82 8.83 4.25
N ILE A 60 2.24 9.29 5.37
CA ILE A 60 0.99 8.73 5.89
C ILE A 60 -0.16 9.11 4.96
N THR A 61 -1.04 8.16 4.71
CA THR A 61 -2.22 8.32 3.85
C THR A 61 -3.45 7.70 4.53
N ALA A 62 -4.64 8.02 4.05
CA ALA A 62 -5.87 7.32 4.45
C ALA A 62 -6.00 5.96 3.72
N GLY A 63 -4.94 5.14 3.80
CA GLY A 63 -4.81 3.84 3.15
C GLY A 63 -4.41 3.95 1.66
N CYS A 64 -4.27 2.80 0.98
CA CYS A 64 -3.83 2.75 -0.42
C CYS A 64 -4.72 3.57 -1.36
N THR A 65 -6.03 3.69 -1.07
CA THR A 65 -6.95 4.47 -1.92
C THR A 65 -6.52 5.94 -2.05
N GLU A 66 -6.08 6.58 -0.95
CA GLU A 66 -5.53 7.94 -1.03
C GLU A 66 -4.15 7.95 -1.67
N ALA A 67 -3.32 6.94 -1.39
CA ALA A 67 -1.99 6.83 -1.97
C ALA A 67 -1.99 6.80 -3.50
N PHE A 68 -3.04 6.28 -4.14
CA PHE A 68 -3.16 6.28 -5.59
C PHE A 68 -3.25 7.70 -6.18
N HIS A 69 -3.68 8.70 -5.39
CA HIS A 69 -3.70 10.09 -5.83
C HIS A 69 -2.30 10.65 -6.15
N GLU A 70 -1.24 9.99 -5.66
CA GLU A 70 0.14 10.34 -6.02
C GLU A 70 0.41 10.20 -7.53
N VAL A 71 -0.26 9.24 -8.17
CA VAL A 71 -0.01 8.85 -9.57
C VAL A 71 -1.17 9.11 -10.53
N TYR A 72 -2.38 9.38 -10.04
CA TYR A 72 -3.56 9.58 -10.90
C TYR A 72 -3.54 10.84 -11.78
N LYS A 73 -2.60 11.73 -11.56
CA LYS A 73 -2.38 12.90 -12.43
C LYS A 73 -1.81 12.53 -13.79
N GLU A 74 -1.32 11.32 -13.93
CA GLU A 74 -0.66 10.81 -15.12
C GLU A 74 -1.52 9.75 -15.80
N ARG A 75 -1.07 9.29 -16.96
CA ARG A 75 -1.73 8.22 -17.71
C ARG A 75 -1.46 6.88 -17.02
N CYS A 76 -2.44 6.40 -16.26
CA CYS A 76 -2.34 5.17 -15.47
C CYS A 76 -3.04 3.99 -16.15
N PHE A 77 -2.43 2.82 -16.03
CA PHE A 77 -2.93 1.55 -16.52
C PHE A 77 -2.93 0.50 -15.42
N VAL A 78 -3.80 -0.49 -15.58
CA VAL A 78 -3.84 -1.74 -14.79
C VAL A 78 -3.91 -2.93 -15.72
N LEU A 79 -3.39 -4.06 -15.28
CA LEU A 79 -3.47 -5.31 -16.05
C LEU A 79 -4.86 -5.94 -15.91
N PRO A 80 -5.30 -6.76 -16.90
CA PRO A 80 -6.50 -7.57 -16.77
C PRO A 80 -6.46 -8.44 -15.51
N GLY A 81 -7.54 -8.38 -14.72
CA GLY A 81 -7.62 -9.10 -13.45
C GLY A 81 -7.11 -8.33 -12.23
N GLU A 82 -6.73 -7.07 -12.39
CA GLU A 82 -6.35 -6.19 -11.30
C GLU A 82 -7.58 -5.72 -10.49
N TYR A 83 -7.34 -5.07 -9.36
CA TYR A 83 -8.38 -4.54 -8.48
C TYR A 83 -9.27 -3.55 -9.23
N THR A 84 -10.57 -3.85 -9.28
CA THR A 84 -11.53 -3.14 -10.13
C THR A 84 -11.71 -1.66 -9.78
N TYR A 85 -11.38 -1.26 -8.55
CA TYR A 85 -11.51 0.12 -8.09
C TYR A 85 -10.83 1.14 -9.01
N HIS A 86 -9.64 0.83 -9.50
CA HIS A 86 -8.88 1.75 -10.36
C HIS A 86 -9.61 2.08 -11.66
N ARG A 87 -10.25 1.07 -12.24
CA ARG A 87 -11.08 1.20 -13.43
C ARG A 87 -12.43 1.86 -13.11
N ASP A 88 -13.10 1.38 -12.07
CA ASP A 88 -14.44 1.83 -11.69
C ASP A 88 -14.44 3.28 -11.19
N ALA A 89 -13.34 3.73 -10.59
CA ALA A 89 -13.11 5.14 -10.25
C ALA A 89 -12.70 6.01 -11.46
N GLY A 90 -12.52 5.41 -12.64
CA GLY A 90 -12.18 6.14 -13.88
C GLY A 90 -10.75 6.70 -13.91
N VAL A 91 -9.86 6.19 -13.09
CA VAL A 91 -8.50 6.75 -12.91
C VAL A 91 -7.41 5.93 -13.59
N ALA A 92 -7.68 4.67 -13.92
CA ALA A 92 -6.78 3.83 -14.68
C ALA A 92 -7.53 3.05 -15.77
N VAL A 93 -6.84 2.76 -16.85
CA VAL A 93 -7.36 1.99 -17.99
C VAL A 93 -6.87 0.55 -17.88
N GLU A 94 -7.80 -0.41 -17.91
CA GLU A 94 -7.41 -1.81 -18.01
C GLU A 94 -6.86 -2.09 -19.41
N CYS A 95 -5.63 -2.62 -19.47
CA CYS A 95 -4.91 -2.81 -20.72
C CYS A 95 -3.93 -3.98 -20.60
N PRO A 96 -3.90 -4.92 -21.56
CA PRO A 96 -2.83 -5.91 -21.63
C PRO A 96 -1.46 -5.25 -21.74
N LEU A 97 -0.44 -5.87 -21.16
CA LEU A 97 0.91 -5.31 -21.00
C LEU A 97 1.51 -4.80 -22.32
N GLU A 98 1.31 -5.56 -23.39
CA GLU A 98 1.85 -5.27 -24.72
C GLU A 98 1.30 -3.98 -25.35
N PHE A 99 0.11 -3.53 -24.91
CA PHE A 99 -0.53 -2.30 -25.42
C PHE A 99 -0.35 -1.10 -24.49
N ILE A 100 0.26 -1.26 -23.32
CA ILE A 100 0.53 -0.13 -22.43
C ILE A 100 1.56 0.80 -23.09
N PRO A 101 1.24 2.08 -23.30
CA PRO A 101 2.17 3.01 -23.95
C PRO A 101 3.44 3.24 -23.13
N SER A 102 4.54 3.53 -23.82
CA SER A 102 5.78 3.97 -23.18
C SER A 102 5.56 5.26 -22.37
N ARG A 103 6.35 5.44 -21.31
CA ARG A 103 6.30 6.61 -20.43
C ARG A 103 4.94 6.81 -19.76
N SER A 104 4.26 5.71 -19.43
CA SER A 104 3.03 5.69 -18.65
C SER A 104 3.29 5.13 -17.26
N ARG A 105 2.21 4.99 -16.46
CA ARG A 105 2.28 4.35 -15.14
C ARG A 105 1.44 3.07 -15.13
N LEU A 106 1.96 2.05 -14.48
CA LEU A 106 1.27 0.79 -14.22
C LEU A 106 1.02 0.67 -12.72
N ILE A 107 -0.25 0.52 -12.32
CA ILE A 107 -0.60 0.16 -10.95
C ILE A 107 -0.79 -1.35 -10.93
N ILE A 108 -0.12 -2.03 -10.01
CA ILE A 108 -0.23 -3.49 -9.85
C ILE A 108 -0.25 -3.86 -8.38
N SER A 109 -1.21 -4.71 -7.99
CA SER A 109 -1.30 -5.18 -6.62
C SER A 109 -0.33 -6.32 -6.34
N PHE A 110 0.15 -6.36 -5.11
CA PHE A 110 1.01 -7.41 -4.62
C PHE A 110 0.55 -7.87 -3.22
N PRO A 111 0.00 -9.09 -3.09
CA PRO A 111 -0.26 -10.08 -4.15
C PRO A 111 -1.21 -9.57 -5.24
N PHE A 112 -1.08 -10.13 -6.45
CA PHE A 112 -1.91 -9.76 -7.59
C PHE A 112 -3.38 -10.12 -7.35
N ALA A 113 -4.28 -9.18 -7.64
CA ALA A 113 -5.68 -9.24 -7.20
C ALA A 113 -6.43 -10.49 -7.70
N ALA A 114 -6.20 -10.92 -8.95
CA ALA A 114 -6.90 -12.07 -9.52
C ALA A 114 -6.43 -13.41 -8.96
N SER A 115 -5.17 -13.54 -8.56
CA SER A 115 -4.56 -14.82 -8.18
C SER A 115 -4.27 -14.96 -6.69
N GLY A 116 -4.14 -13.86 -5.96
CA GLY A 116 -3.64 -13.85 -4.58
C GLY A 116 -2.16 -14.23 -4.45
N ASN A 117 -1.43 -14.30 -5.57
CA ASN A 117 -0.01 -14.65 -5.65
C ASN A 117 0.76 -13.55 -6.42
N ILE A 118 2.08 -13.73 -6.58
CA ILE A 118 2.85 -12.94 -7.54
C ILE A 118 2.25 -13.17 -8.93
N HIS A 119 2.13 -12.11 -9.72
CA HIS A 119 1.67 -12.24 -11.11
C HIS A 119 2.56 -13.23 -11.87
N SER A 120 1.97 -14.19 -12.60
CA SER A 120 2.71 -15.28 -13.27
C SER A 120 3.78 -14.79 -14.25
N ASN A 121 3.59 -13.61 -14.84
CA ASN A 121 4.53 -12.98 -15.78
C ASN A 121 5.33 -11.84 -15.14
N TRP A 122 5.60 -11.89 -13.82
CA TRP A 122 6.23 -10.77 -13.10
C TRP A 122 7.55 -10.31 -13.74
N ASP A 123 8.44 -11.21 -14.06
CA ASP A 123 9.74 -10.88 -14.66
C ASP A 123 9.58 -10.20 -16.04
N ASN A 124 8.63 -10.67 -16.85
CA ASN A 124 8.31 -10.04 -18.13
C ASN A 124 7.69 -8.65 -17.96
N ILE A 125 6.87 -8.46 -16.93
CA ILE A 125 6.32 -7.13 -16.59
C ILE A 125 7.46 -6.17 -16.26
N LEU A 126 8.38 -6.57 -15.40
CA LEU A 126 9.53 -5.74 -15.03
C LEU A 126 10.41 -5.40 -16.23
N ALA A 127 10.73 -6.39 -17.07
CA ALA A 127 11.53 -6.21 -18.28
C ALA A 127 10.87 -5.24 -19.28
N THR A 128 9.57 -5.43 -19.54
CA THR A 128 8.79 -4.57 -20.44
C THR A 128 8.67 -3.15 -19.90
N CYS A 129 8.44 -2.99 -18.60
CA CYS A 129 8.36 -1.68 -17.95
C CYS A 129 9.70 -0.92 -18.07
N LYS A 130 10.81 -1.63 -17.86
CA LYS A 130 12.14 -1.04 -18.05
C LYS A 130 12.38 -0.60 -19.50
N GLU A 131 12.16 -1.48 -20.47
CA GLU A 131 12.34 -1.20 -21.89
C GLU A 131 11.53 0.02 -22.36
N ARG A 132 10.27 0.13 -21.87
CA ARG A 132 9.33 1.17 -22.29
C ARG A 132 9.31 2.40 -21.40
N ASN A 133 10.14 2.45 -20.36
CA ASN A 133 10.08 3.50 -19.31
C ASN A 133 8.68 3.65 -18.69
N ILE A 134 8.02 2.52 -18.38
CA ILE A 134 6.77 2.49 -17.65
C ILE A 134 7.11 2.43 -16.17
N LEU A 135 6.58 3.37 -15.38
CA LEU A 135 6.80 3.42 -13.94
C LEU A 135 5.74 2.60 -13.21
N ILE A 136 6.17 1.83 -12.21
CA ILE A 136 5.29 0.93 -11.46
C ILE A 136 4.96 1.52 -10.10
N PHE A 137 3.67 1.54 -9.79
CA PHE A 137 3.13 1.74 -8.44
C PHE A 137 2.63 0.40 -7.90
N ILE A 138 3.18 -0.06 -6.79
CA ILE A 138 2.77 -1.29 -6.12
C ILE A 138 1.66 -0.99 -5.10
N ASP A 139 0.51 -1.64 -5.26
CA ASP A 139 -0.52 -1.71 -4.23
C ASP A 139 -0.30 -2.92 -3.32
N ALA A 140 0.32 -2.69 -2.17
CA ALA A 140 0.59 -3.72 -1.17
C ALA A 140 -0.44 -3.72 -0.03
N CYS A 141 -1.70 -3.42 -0.30
CA CYS A 141 -2.76 -3.36 0.72
C CYS A 141 -3.01 -4.69 1.44
N LEU A 142 -2.61 -5.82 0.84
CA LEU A 142 -2.76 -7.16 1.41
C LEU A 142 -1.48 -7.67 2.08
N ALA A 143 -0.42 -6.89 2.18
CA ALA A 143 0.86 -7.32 2.76
C ALA A 143 0.71 -7.92 4.16
N GLY A 144 -0.11 -7.32 5.02
CA GLY A 144 -0.34 -7.78 6.40
C GLY A 144 -1.26 -9.00 6.55
N VAL A 145 -1.75 -9.57 5.45
CA VAL A 145 -2.60 -10.78 5.45
C VAL A 145 -2.16 -11.76 4.37
N SER A 146 -0.90 -11.72 3.98
CA SER A 146 -0.34 -12.53 2.90
C SER A 146 0.98 -13.16 3.32
N ILE A 147 1.30 -14.29 2.70
CA ILE A 147 2.61 -14.95 2.78
C ILE A 147 3.36 -14.67 1.48
N GLY A 148 4.64 -14.32 1.57
CA GLY A 148 5.46 -14.14 0.37
C GLY A 148 6.59 -13.14 0.52
N LYS A 149 7.23 -12.85 -0.60
CA LYS A 149 8.34 -11.89 -0.68
C LYS A 149 8.05 -10.85 -1.74
N LEU A 150 8.05 -9.58 -1.35
CA LEU A 150 7.98 -8.43 -2.25
C LEU A 150 9.38 -7.84 -2.40
N ASP A 151 9.95 -7.91 -3.61
CA ASP A 151 11.22 -7.27 -3.95
C ASP A 151 10.95 -5.95 -4.69
N LEU A 152 11.32 -4.86 -4.06
CA LEU A 152 11.13 -3.50 -4.56
C LEU A 152 12.36 -2.94 -5.30
N ASN A 153 13.47 -3.69 -5.37
CA ASN A 153 14.75 -3.17 -5.88
C ASN A 153 14.76 -2.81 -7.37
N HIS A 154 13.72 -3.20 -8.13
CA HIS A 154 13.68 -2.88 -9.54
C HIS A 154 13.50 -1.37 -9.77
N GLU A 155 14.25 -0.81 -10.72
CA GLU A 155 14.29 0.64 -11.02
C GLU A 155 12.95 1.24 -11.45
N CYS A 156 12.10 0.45 -12.11
CA CYS A 156 10.77 0.89 -12.55
C CYS A 156 9.77 1.06 -11.40
N ILE A 157 10.01 0.44 -10.24
CA ILE A 157 9.14 0.56 -9.09
C ILE A 157 9.43 1.88 -8.38
N THR A 158 8.54 2.86 -8.52
CA THR A 158 8.72 4.23 -8.00
C THR A 158 7.90 4.51 -6.75
N HIS A 159 6.84 3.73 -6.53
CA HIS A 159 5.97 3.85 -5.36
C HIS A 159 5.57 2.48 -4.84
N VAL A 160 5.38 2.39 -3.54
CA VAL A 160 4.68 1.28 -2.90
C VAL A 160 3.78 1.81 -1.80
N ALA A 161 2.53 1.36 -1.75
CA ALA A 161 1.57 1.74 -0.72
C ALA A 161 1.14 0.53 0.10
N PHE A 162 1.08 0.74 1.41
CA PHE A 162 0.59 -0.23 2.40
C PHE A 162 -0.65 0.31 3.10
N SER A 163 -1.52 -0.58 3.54
CA SER A 163 -2.74 -0.21 4.27
C SER A 163 -2.98 -1.15 5.45
N PHE A 164 -3.38 -0.60 6.58
CA PHE A 164 -3.77 -1.37 7.76
C PHE A 164 -5.20 -1.92 7.71
N SER A 165 -6.01 -1.47 6.74
CA SER A 165 -7.43 -1.83 6.64
C SER A 165 -7.69 -3.34 6.57
N LYS A 166 -6.74 -4.11 6.02
CA LYS A 166 -6.83 -5.57 5.91
C LYS A 166 -6.13 -6.26 7.08
N ALA A 167 -4.92 -5.80 7.43
CA ALA A 167 -4.12 -6.39 8.50
C ALA A 167 -4.82 -6.36 9.87
N PHE A 168 -5.59 -5.31 10.18
CA PHE A 168 -6.22 -5.14 11.48
C PHE A 168 -7.74 -4.98 11.42
N TYR A 169 -8.38 -5.22 10.29
CA TYR A 169 -9.82 -4.98 10.11
C TYR A 169 -10.26 -3.55 10.46
N THR A 170 -9.38 -2.59 10.22
CA THR A 170 -9.57 -1.17 10.57
C THR A 170 -10.05 -0.31 9.39
N GLY A 171 -10.89 -0.86 8.52
CA GLY A 171 -11.35 -0.17 7.31
C GLY A 171 -12.05 1.17 7.56
N PHE A 172 -12.63 1.38 8.74
CA PHE A 172 -13.25 2.63 9.17
C PHE A 172 -12.24 3.65 9.72
N PHE A 173 -11.09 3.19 10.20
CA PHE A 173 -9.99 4.01 10.71
C PHE A 173 -8.90 4.12 9.64
N ARG A 174 -9.22 4.70 8.51
CA ARG A 174 -8.35 4.77 7.33
C ARG A 174 -6.93 5.21 7.68
N CYS A 175 -5.95 4.32 7.47
CA CYS A 175 -4.53 4.60 7.64
C CYS A 175 -3.70 3.69 6.73
N GLY A 176 -2.61 4.24 6.23
CA GLY A 176 -1.62 3.56 5.40
C GLY A 176 -0.38 4.41 5.26
N VAL A 177 0.60 3.90 4.51
CA VAL A 177 1.83 4.62 4.18
C VAL A 177 2.15 4.39 2.70
N VAL A 178 2.50 5.44 2.00
CA VAL A 178 3.11 5.38 0.67
C VAL A 178 4.59 5.71 0.77
N TYR A 179 5.45 4.90 0.15
CA TYR A 179 6.88 5.12 0.04
C TYR A 179 7.24 5.51 -1.39
N THR A 180 8.08 6.54 -1.53
CA THR A 180 8.48 7.10 -2.82
C THR A 180 9.76 7.94 -2.66
N ASN A 181 10.38 8.31 -3.78
CA ASN A 181 11.45 9.29 -3.83
C ASN A 181 10.96 10.69 -4.26
N GLU A 182 9.65 10.85 -4.47
CA GLU A 182 9.07 12.15 -4.81
C GLU A 182 8.92 13.01 -3.54
N THR A 183 9.43 14.24 -3.61
CA THR A 183 9.41 15.21 -2.50
C THR A 183 8.17 16.10 -2.50
N THR A 184 7.51 16.21 -3.65
CA THR A 184 6.36 17.11 -3.86
C THR A 184 5.17 16.31 -4.37
N SER A 185 4.29 15.94 -3.47
CA SER A 185 3.12 15.12 -3.76
C SER A 185 1.95 15.53 -2.85
N PRO A 186 0.71 15.15 -3.15
CA PRO A 186 -0.42 15.40 -2.24
C PRO A 186 -0.16 14.90 -0.82
N ALA A 187 0.35 13.70 -0.66
CA ALA A 187 0.65 13.15 0.66
C ALA A 187 1.80 13.89 1.35
N SER A 188 2.83 14.35 0.63
CA SER A 188 3.90 15.15 1.23
C SER A 188 3.38 16.45 1.85
N VAL A 189 2.44 17.11 1.16
CA VAL A 189 1.81 18.36 1.65
C VAL A 189 0.97 18.08 2.90
N THR A 190 0.10 17.08 2.89
CA THR A 190 -0.74 16.75 4.06
C THR A 190 0.10 16.36 5.27
N ASN A 191 1.18 15.59 5.08
CA ASN A 191 2.09 15.20 6.16
C ASN A 191 2.87 16.41 6.72
N LYS A 192 3.40 17.28 5.84
CA LYS A 192 4.11 18.48 6.25
C LYS A 192 3.27 19.42 7.11
N HIS A 193 2.00 19.57 6.75
CA HIS A 193 1.07 20.49 7.45
C HIS A 193 0.24 19.79 8.54
N LEU A 194 0.49 18.50 8.80
CA LEU A 194 -0.23 17.69 9.80
C LEU A 194 -1.75 17.61 9.54
N TYR A 195 -2.18 17.69 8.27
CA TYR A 195 -3.58 17.52 7.86
C TYR A 195 -3.91 16.03 7.77
N LEU A 196 -3.81 15.36 8.90
CA LEU A 196 -3.88 13.91 9.04
C LEU A 196 -4.93 13.52 10.10
N ASN A 197 -5.46 12.31 9.97
CA ASN A 197 -6.34 11.74 10.99
C ASN A 197 -5.51 11.20 12.17
N HIS A 198 -5.12 12.09 13.08
CA HIS A 198 -4.27 11.75 14.23
C HIS A 198 -4.83 10.65 15.15
N PRO A 199 -6.13 10.59 15.46
CA PRO A 199 -6.72 9.44 16.17
C PRO A 199 -6.47 8.11 15.47
N SER A 200 -6.66 8.06 14.15
CA SER A 200 -6.39 6.86 13.35
C SER A 200 -4.91 6.47 13.37
N ILE A 201 -4.01 7.45 13.22
CA ILE A 201 -2.56 7.23 13.25
C ILE A 201 -2.13 6.65 14.60
N ARG A 202 -2.64 7.20 15.70
CA ARG A 202 -2.35 6.70 17.04
C ARG A 202 -2.84 5.28 17.26
N LEU A 203 -4.07 4.98 16.86
CA LEU A 203 -4.60 3.62 16.91
C LEU A 203 -3.65 2.65 16.22
N HIS A 204 -3.22 2.96 15.00
CA HIS A 204 -2.37 2.06 14.23
C HIS A 204 -0.93 2.00 14.76
N LEU A 205 -0.41 3.08 15.36
CA LEU A 205 0.86 3.01 16.07
C LEU A 205 0.78 2.03 17.25
N ASN A 206 -0.29 2.10 18.04
CA ASN A 206 -0.51 1.17 19.15
C ASN A 206 -0.70 -0.28 18.65
N LEU A 207 -1.42 -0.48 17.54
CA LEU A 207 -1.60 -1.81 16.95
C LEU A 207 -0.25 -2.39 16.49
N MET A 208 0.60 -1.61 15.83
CA MET A 208 1.94 -2.06 15.41
C MET A 208 2.86 -2.40 16.60
N GLN A 209 2.67 -1.76 17.74
CA GLN A 209 3.44 -2.05 18.96
C GLN A 209 3.01 -3.36 19.64
N ASN A 210 1.77 -3.77 19.48
CA ASN A 210 1.18 -4.91 20.18
C ASN A 210 0.99 -6.15 19.30
N PHE A 211 0.93 -5.98 18.00
CA PHE A 211 0.70 -7.05 17.03
C PHE A 211 1.76 -7.02 15.92
N HIS A 212 2.44 -8.13 15.70
CA HIS A 212 3.37 -8.26 14.58
C HIS A 212 2.65 -8.14 13.22
N SER A 213 3.40 -7.79 12.18
CA SER A 213 2.83 -7.65 10.83
C SER A 213 2.33 -8.97 10.22
N ASP A 214 2.76 -10.10 10.75
CA ASP A 214 2.32 -11.46 10.39
C ASP A 214 1.39 -12.10 11.43
N TYR A 215 0.82 -11.30 12.33
CA TYR A 215 -0.02 -11.80 13.42
C TYR A 215 -1.26 -12.57 12.94
N ILE A 216 -1.83 -12.18 11.80
CA ILE A 216 -3.09 -12.72 11.25
C ILE A 216 -2.84 -13.83 10.20
N VAL A 217 -1.61 -14.12 9.84
CA VAL A 217 -1.23 -15.06 8.76
C VAL A 217 -0.87 -16.45 9.26
#